data_ae0c6616faaf7d7fecfec182db77041f
#
_entry.id   ae0c6616faaf7d7fecfec182db77041f
#
_cell.length_a   1.000
_cell.length_b   1.000
_cell.length_c   1.000
_cell.angle_alpha   90.00
_cell.angle_beta   90.00
_cell.angle_gamma   90.00
#
_symmetry.space_group_name_H-M   'P 1'
#
loop_
_entity.id
_entity.type
_entity.pdbx_description
1 polymer ?
#
loop_
_entity_poly.entity_id
_entity_poly.type
_entity_poly.pdbx_seq_one_letter_code
_entity_poly.pdbx_strand_id
1 'polypeptide(L)'
;MGDLVDVCSGRDYKHLSEGNIPVYGTGGYMLSVSEALSYDKDAIGIGRKGTIDKPYILKAPFWTVDTLFYVISREKIDLNFAFDIFQNIDWKKKDESTGVPSLSKTAINEIDVLVPQYDEQQALGEFFNGLDHLLYLHHRQCLPLAFHRIRRFFHGSIYPGGGF
;
A
#
# COMPACT_ATOMS: atom_id res chain seq x y z
N MET A 1 -12.21 4.25 -4.96
CA MET A 1 -11.11 3.26 -4.87
C MET A 1 -11.55 1.86 -5.27
N GLY A 2 -12.72 1.39 -4.86
CA GLY A 2 -13.21 0.04 -5.15
C GLY A 2 -13.29 -0.37 -6.61
N ASP A 3 -13.35 0.59 -7.54
CA ASP A 3 -13.31 0.31 -8.98
C ASP A 3 -11.88 0.09 -9.52
N LEU A 4 -10.86 0.44 -8.74
CA LEU A 4 -9.46 0.42 -9.14
C LEU A 4 -8.72 -0.80 -8.60
N VAL A 5 -9.12 -1.30 -7.44
CA VAL A 5 -8.40 -2.33 -6.72
C VAL A 5 -9.32 -3.34 -6.05
N ASP A 6 -8.78 -4.52 -5.82
CA ASP A 6 -9.43 -5.58 -5.02
C ASP A 6 -8.76 -5.66 -3.65
N VAL A 7 -9.52 -5.34 -2.59
CA VAL A 7 -9.03 -5.42 -1.20
C VAL A 7 -9.28 -6.82 -0.65
N CYS A 8 -8.21 -7.55 -0.43
CA CYS A 8 -8.20 -8.92 0.06
C CYS A 8 -7.77 -8.99 1.53
N SER A 9 -8.32 -9.96 2.26
CA SER A 9 -7.94 -10.21 3.65
C SER A 9 -6.79 -11.20 3.74
N GLY A 10 -5.81 -10.92 4.58
CA GLY A 10 -4.86 -11.92 5.02
C GLY A 10 -5.52 -13.02 5.85
N ARG A 11 -4.76 -14.07 6.14
CA ARG A 11 -5.22 -15.28 6.85
C ARG A 11 -4.21 -15.74 7.87
N ASP A 12 -4.67 -16.49 8.86
CA ASP A 12 -3.77 -17.20 9.78
C ASP A 12 -2.86 -18.18 9.02
N TYR A 13 -1.59 -18.21 9.38
CA TYR A 13 -0.54 -19.03 8.74
C TYR A 13 -0.11 -20.24 9.58
N LYS A 14 -0.59 -20.38 10.83
CA LYS A 14 -0.10 -21.38 11.78
C LYS A 14 -0.33 -22.83 11.35
N HIS A 15 -1.24 -23.05 10.42
CA HIS A 15 -1.53 -24.36 9.85
C HIS A 15 -0.58 -24.74 8.70
N LEU A 16 0.26 -23.82 8.23
CA LEU A 16 1.18 -24.02 7.12
C LEU A 16 2.52 -24.54 7.62
N SER A 17 3.17 -25.36 6.80
CA SER A 17 4.53 -25.83 7.04
C SER A 17 5.54 -24.71 6.75
N GLU A 18 6.77 -24.86 7.25
CA GLU A 18 7.90 -24.03 6.85
C GLU A 18 8.16 -24.12 5.34
N GLY A 19 8.60 -23.02 4.73
CA GLY A 19 8.87 -22.92 3.31
C GLY A 19 9.60 -21.64 2.93
N ASN A 20 9.51 -21.25 1.67
CA ASN A 20 10.22 -20.10 1.12
C ASN A 20 9.32 -18.89 0.85
N ILE A 21 8.03 -18.97 1.11
CA ILE A 21 7.07 -17.90 0.84
C ILE A 21 7.04 -16.95 2.05
N PRO A 22 7.40 -15.68 1.89
CA PRO A 22 7.42 -14.73 3.00
C PRO A 22 6.01 -14.43 3.52
N VAL A 23 5.88 -14.39 4.83
CA VAL A 23 4.68 -13.95 5.56
C VAL A 23 4.88 -12.53 6.04
N TYR A 24 3.91 -11.67 5.76
CA TYR A 24 3.94 -10.27 6.14
C TYR A 24 2.82 -9.92 7.12
N GLY A 25 3.16 -9.09 8.09
CA GLY A 25 2.25 -8.42 9.01
C GLY A 25 2.35 -6.90 8.89
N THR A 26 1.65 -6.16 9.73
CA THR A 26 1.65 -4.67 9.71
C THR A 26 3.03 -4.05 9.96
N GLY A 27 3.95 -4.79 10.55
CA GLY A 27 5.34 -4.37 10.77
C GLY A 27 6.33 -4.85 9.69
N GLY A 28 5.88 -5.53 8.64
CA GLY A 28 6.72 -6.08 7.57
C GLY A 28 6.87 -7.60 7.64
N TYR A 29 8.02 -8.12 7.18
CA TYR A 29 8.34 -9.56 7.16
C TYR A 29 8.34 -10.16 8.57
N MET A 30 7.80 -11.37 8.70
CA MET A 30 7.73 -12.12 9.96
C MET A 30 8.49 -13.44 9.89
N LEU A 31 8.17 -14.31 8.95
CA LEU A 31 8.72 -15.65 8.75
C LEU A 31 8.39 -16.14 7.33
N SER A 32 8.68 -17.40 7.00
CA SER A 32 8.34 -17.98 5.70
C SER A 32 7.57 -19.30 5.85
N VAL A 33 6.65 -19.55 4.90
CA VAL A 33 5.74 -20.71 4.87
C VAL A 33 5.75 -21.40 3.50
N SER A 34 5.04 -22.52 3.39
CA SER A 34 5.00 -23.36 2.20
C SER A 34 3.99 -22.91 1.13
N GLU A 35 3.07 -22.00 1.46
CA GLU A 35 1.99 -21.57 0.56
C GLU A 35 1.92 -20.04 0.47
N ALA A 36 1.34 -19.53 -0.65
CA ALA A 36 1.10 -18.11 -0.87
C ALA A 36 -0.38 -17.79 -0.97
N LEU A 37 -0.76 -16.55 -0.59
CA LEU A 37 -2.06 -15.97 -0.92
C LEU A 37 -2.06 -15.35 -2.33
N SER A 38 -0.89 -14.92 -2.81
CA SER A 38 -0.65 -14.50 -4.19
C SER A 38 0.66 -15.10 -4.66
N TYR A 39 0.64 -15.81 -5.80
CA TYR A 39 1.81 -16.44 -6.40
C TYR A 39 2.48 -15.59 -7.47
N ASP A 40 1.71 -14.80 -8.18
CA ASP A 40 2.12 -14.12 -9.42
C ASP A 40 1.79 -12.61 -9.46
N LYS A 41 0.93 -12.13 -8.55
CA LYS A 41 0.53 -10.73 -8.52
C LYS A 41 1.13 -10.03 -7.31
N ASP A 42 1.91 -8.98 -7.59
CA ASP A 42 2.32 -8.02 -6.58
C ASP A 42 1.11 -7.28 -6.00
N ALA A 43 1.22 -6.78 -4.79
CA ALA A 43 0.12 -6.11 -4.11
C ALA A 43 0.61 -4.97 -3.20
N ILE A 44 -0.33 -4.17 -2.71
CA ILE A 44 -0.08 -3.19 -1.66
C ILE A 44 -0.55 -3.78 -0.32
N GLY A 45 0.37 -3.94 0.63
CA GLY A 45 0.05 -4.28 2.01
C GLY A 45 -0.40 -3.04 2.77
N ILE A 46 -1.55 -3.12 3.45
CA ILE A 46 -2.04 -2.07 4.34
C ILE A 46 -2.63 -2.66 5.60
N GLY A 47 -2.31 -2.06 6.76
CA GLY A 47 -2.77 -2.55 8.04
C GLY A 47 -4.30 -2.52 8.15
N ARG A 48 -4.88 -3.68 8.43
CA ARG A 48 -6.28 -3.81 8.84
C ARG A 48 -6.43 -3.43 10.31
N LYS A 49 -5.44 -3.77 11.15
CA LYS A 49 -5.48 -3.54 12.59
C LYS A 49 -4.07 -3.25 13.11
N GLY A 50 -3.92 -2.22 13.93
CA GLY A 50 -2.63 -1.77 14.48
C GLY A 50 -2.01 -0.65 13.65
N THR A 51 -0.92 -0.89 12.94
CA THR A 51 -0.29 0.13 12.07
C THR A 51 -1.05 0.22 10.76
N ILE A 52 -1.99 1.16 10.65
CA ILE A 52 -2.87 1.34 9.48
C ILE A 52 -2.37 2.37 8.47
N ASP A 53 -1.37 3.16 8.81
CA ASP A 53 -0.91 4.34 8.08
C ASP A 53 0.43 4.16 7.34
N LYS A 54 0.89 2.91 7.21
CA LYS A 54 2.15 2.57 6.54
C LYS A 54 1.95 1.50 5.48
N PRO A 55 1.35 1.85 4.32
CA PRO A 55 1.25 0.92 3.21
C PRO A 55 2.65 0.63 2.63
N TYR A 56 2.84 -0.58 2.09
CA TYR A 56 4.08 -1.00 1.44
C TYR A 56 3.82 -2.03 0.35
N ILE A 57 4.76 -2.16 -0.61
CA ILE A 57 4.65 -3.12 -1.70
C ILE A 57 4.98 -4.53 -1.21
N LEU A 58 4.12 -5.48 -1.56
CA LEU A 58 4.30 -6.91 -1.40
C LEU A 58 4.67 -7.52 -2.75
N LYS A 59 5.87 -8.11 -2.83
CA LYS A 59 6.30 -8.83 -4.03
C LYS A 59 5.84 -10.28 -3.98
N ALA A 60 5.22 -10.74 -5.05
CA ALA A 60 4.82 -12.14 -5.17
C ALA A 60 6.04 -13.08 -5.31
N PRO A 61 5.96 -14.31 -4.78
CA PRO A 61 4.87 -14.87 -4.00
C PRO A 61 4.90 -14.40 -2.54
N PHE A 62 3.72 -14.24 -1.90
CA PHE A 62 3.64 -13.81 -0.50
C PHE A 62 2.42 -14.39 0.23
N TRP A 63 2.47 -14.37 1.56
CA TRP A 63 1.36 -14.56 2.48
C TRP A 63 1.21 -13.33 3.38
N THR A 64 -0.02 -13.00 3.79
CA THR A 64 -0.30 -11.94 4.77
C THR A 64 -1.13 -12.46 5.92
N VAL A 65 -0.83 -12.00 7.14
CA VAL A 65 -1.63 -12.33 8.34
C VAL A 65 -2.98 -11.60 8.33
N ASP A 66 -3.89 -12.03 9.17
CA ASP A 66 -5.27 -11.53 9.27
C ASP A 66 -5.39 -10.05 9.68
N THR A 67 -4.33 -9.48 10.29
CA THR A 67 -4.25 -8.04 10.62
C THR A 67 -3.74 -7.17 9.49
N LEU A 68 -3.41 -7.75 8.33
CA LEU A 68 -2.96 -7.05 7.14
C LEU A 68 -3.91 -7.33 5.96
N PHE A 69 -4.39 -6.30 5.29
CA PHE A 69 -4.98 -6.41 3.97
C PHE A 69 -3.88 -6.45 2.91
N TYR A 70 -4.14 -7.14 1.80
CA TYR A 70 -3.37 -7.00 0.57
C TYR A 70 -4.30 -6.55 -0.56
N VAL A 71 -3.83 -5.60 -1.35
CA VAL A 71 -4.63 -4.88 -2.34
C VAL A 71 -4.01 -5.13 -3.71
N ILE A 72 -4.77 -5.74 -4.60
CA ILE A 72 -4.36 -6.07 -5.96
C ILE A 72 -4.98 -5.05 -6.91
N SER A 73 -4.15 -4.48 -7.80
CA SER A 73 -4.63 -3.59 -8.86
C SER A 73 -5.49 -4.35 -9.87
N ARG A 74 -6.60 -3.74 -10.32
CA ARG A 74 -7.41 -4.24 -11.42
C ARG A 74 -6.76 -3.93 -12.76
N GLU A 75 -7.34 -4.46 -13.84
CA GLU A 75 -6.88 -4.18 -15.21
C GLU A 75 -6.81 -2.67 -15.48
N LYS A 76 -5.76 -2.25 -16.18
CA LYS A 76 -5.48 -0.84 -16.53
C LYS A 76 -5.25 0.08 -15.32
N ILE A 77 -4.86 -0.49 -14.20
CA ILE A 77 -4.37 0.27 -13.04
C ILE A 77 -2.93 -0.12 -12.76
N ASP A 78 -2.03 0.83 -12.87
CA ASP A 78 -0.63 0.64 -12.52
C ASP A 78 -0.46 0.51 -11.01
N LEU A 79 0.30 -0.51 -10.57
CA LEU A 79 0.50 -0.81 -9.14
C LEU A 79 1.28 0.30 -8.42
N ASN A 80 2.30 0.87 -9.07
CA ASN A 80 3.11 1.92 -8.46
C ASN A 80 2.28 3.19 -8.29
N PHE A 81 1.49 3.55 -9.31
CA PHE A 81 0.54 4.66 -9.24
C PHE A 81 -0.50 4.44 -8.13
N ALA A 82 -1.09 3.25 -8.03
CA ALA A 82 -2.01 2.91 -6.95
C ALA A 82 -1.31 3.01 -5.58
N PHE A 83 -0.06 2.57 -5.48
CA PHE A 83 0.73 2.68 -4.25
C PHE A 83 0.99 4.13 -3.87
N ASP A 84 1.27 5.00 -4.82
CA ASP A 84 1.42 6.43 -4.58
C ASP A 84 0.14 7.05 -4.00
N ILE A 85 -1.02 6.67 -4.51
CA ILE A 85 -2.31 7.06 -3.93
C ILE A 85 -2.40 6.61 -2.47
N PHE A 86 -2.12 5.32 -2.20
CA PHE A 86 -2.19 4.76 -0.85
C PHE A 86 -1.25 5.47 0.13
N GLN A 87 -0.07 5.89 -0.30
CA GLN A 87 0.88 6.63 0.55
C GLN A 87 0.43 8.05 0.87
N ASN A 88 -0.44 8.65 0.04
CA ASN A 88 -0.91 10.02 0.22
C ASN A 88 -2.23 10.13 0.99
N ILE A 89 -2.93 9.04 1.23
CA ILE A 89 -4.15 9.03 2.04
C ILE A 89 -3.80 9.18 3.52
N ASP A 90 -4.51 10.07 4.21
CA ASP A 90 -4.45 10.16 5.67
C ASP A 90 -5.30 9.05 6.30
N TRP A 91 -4.71 7.85 6.41
CA TRP A 91 -5.38 6.66 6.92
C TRP A 91 -5.84 6.81 8.36
N LYS A 92 -5.19 7.67 9.16
CA LYS A 92 -5.61 7.92 10.55
C LYS A 92 -6.98 8.57 10.64
N LYS A 93 -7.34 9.40 9.64
CA LYS A 93 -8.69 9.96 9.54
C LYS A 93 -9.74 8.94 9.09
N LYS A 94 -9.31 7.78 8.61
CA LYS A 94 -10.19 6.67 8.20
C LYS A 94 -10.28 5.57 9.26
N ASP A 95 -9.66 5.79 10.43
CA ASP A 95 -9.76 4.86 11.56
C ASP A 95 -11.19 4.81 12.09
N GLU A 96 -11.75 3.60 12.12
CA GLU A 96 -13.13 3.34 12.58
C GLU A 96 -13.16 2.81 14.02
N SER A 97 -12.02 2.76 14.70
CA SER A 97 -11.90 2.16 16.01
C SER A 97 -11.98 3.18 17.15
N THR A 98 -12.36 2.70 18.32
CA THR A 98 -12.27 3.44 19.58
C THR A 98 -11.07 3.02 20.43
N GLY A 99 -10.24 2.12 19.94
CA GLY A 99 -9.10 1.53 20.65
C GLY A 99 -7.91 1.29 19.75
N VAL A 100 -7.65 0.05 19.37
CA VAL A 100 -6.57 -0.27 18.42
C VAL A 100 -6.98 0.18 17.03
N PRO A 101 -6.18 1.03 16.36
CA PRO A 101 -6.51 1.54 15.02
C PRO A 101 -6.89 0.43 14.06
N SER A 102 -7.97 0.64 13.30
CA SER A 102 -8.47 -0.37 12.35
C SER A 102 -9.10 0.25 11.11
N LEU A 103 -8.95 -0.45 9.98
CA LEU A 103 -9.59 -0.13 8.71
C LEU A 103 -10.53 -1.24 8.29
N SER A 104 -11.65 -0.87 7.66
CA SER A 104 -12.52 -1.80 6.94
C SER A 104 -12.23 -1.79 5.44
N LYS A 105 -12.63 -2.86 4.73
CA LYS A 105 -12.60 -2.87 3.27
C LYS A 105 -13.50 -1.77 2.69
N THR A 106 -14.62 -1.51 3.34
CA THR A 106 -15.58 -0.47 2.95
C THR A 106 -14.91 0.90 3.01
N ALA A 107 -14.25 1.24 4.12
CA ALA A 107 -13.53 2.51 4.27
C ALA A 107 -12.47 2.74 3.18
N ILE A 108 -11.78 1.67 2.75
CA ILE A 108 -10.82 1.74 1.64
C ILE A 108 -11.54 1.93 0.31
N ASN A 109 -12.60 1.16 0.04
CA ASN A 109 -13.30 1.16 -1.24
C ASN A 109 -14.07 2.47 -1.51
N GLU A 110 -14.56 3.13 -0.47
CA GLU A 110 -15.31 4.39 -0.56
C GLU A 110 -14.43 5.64 -0.76
N ILE A 111 -13.12 5.50 -0.82
CA ILE A 111 -12.23 6.63 -1.09
C ILE A 111 -12.38 7.04 -2.56
N ASP A 112 -12.78 8.29 -2.78
CA ASP A 112 -12.81 8.89 -4.09
C ASP A 112 -11.41 9.28 -4.55
N VAL A 113 -11.06 8.89 -5.78
CA VAL A 113 -9.77 9.20 -6.40
C VAL A 113 -9.97 9.54 -7.87
N LEU A 114 -9.21 10.50 -8.35
CA LEU A 114 -9.10 10.80 -9.78
C LEU A 114 -8.01 9.93 -10.39
N VAL A 115 -8.31 9.31 -11.52
CA VAL A 115 -7.41 8.38 -12.19
C VAL A 115 -7.17 8.86 -13.61
N PRO A 116 -5.92 9.16 -13.98
CA PRO A 116 -5.56 9.52 -15.34
C PRO A 116 -5.58 8.31 -16.27
N GLN A 117 -5.29 8.53 -17.56
CA GLN A 117 -5.14 7.44 -18.52
C GLN A 117 -3.98 6.51 -18.11
N TYR A 118 -4.06 5.25 -18.54
CA TYR A 118 -3.10 4.21 -18.10
C TYR A 118 -1.63 4.56 -18.37
N ASP A 119 -1.33 5.13 -19.54
CA ASP A 119 0.03 5.55 -19.89
C ASP A 119 0.55 6.65 -18.95
N GLU A 120 -0.32 7.55 -18.52
CA GLU A 120 0.01 8.59 -17.57
C GLU A 120 0.20 8.02 -16.15
N GLN A 121 -0.60 7.02 -15.76
CA GLN A 121 -0.39 6.30 -14.51
C GLN A 121 0.99 5.64 -14.45
N GLN A 122 1.39 4.97 -15.55
CA GLN A 122 2.70 4.34 -15.63
C GLN A 122 3.83 5.37 -15.51
N ALA A 123 3.73 6.48 -16.24
CA ALA A 123 4.73 7.54 -16.19
C ALA A 123 4.86 8.16 -14.78
N LEU A 124 3.74 8.39 -14.08
CA LEU A 124 3.72 8.89 -12.71
C LEU A 124 4.29 7.87 -11.72
N GLY A 125 3.87 6.61 -11.81
CA GLY A 125 4.36 5.54 -10.94
C GLY A 125 5.87 5.29 -11.10
N GLU A 126 6.37 5.29 -12.33
CA GLU A 126 7.82 5.19 -12.61
C GLU A 126 8.60 6.39 -12.08
N PHE A 127 8.08 7.60 -12.27
CA PHE A 127 8.70 8.83 -11.79
C PHE A 127 8.84 8.83 -10.26
N PHE A 128 7.77 8.53 -9.52
CA PHE A 128 7.82 8.52 -8.06
C PHE A 128 8.66 7.37 -7.50
N ASN A 129 8.58 6.18 -8.13
CA ASN A 129 9.45 5.06 -7.75
C ASN A 129 10.94 5.38 -7.99
N GLY A 130 11.26 6.05 -9.09
CA GLY A 130 12.61 6.54 -9.38
C GLY A 130 13.10 7.56 -8.36
N LEU A 131 12.23 8.48 -7.94
CA LEU A 131 12.51 9.46 -6.89
C LEU A 131 12.76 8.77 -5.54
N ASP A 132 11.94 7.84 -5.16
CA ASP A 132 12.10 7.05 -3.93
C ASP A 132 13.44 6.30 -3.92
N HIS A 133 13.80 5.72 -5.07
CA HIS A 133 15.09 5.02 -5.21
C HIS A 133 16.29 5.97 -5.08
N LEU A 134 16.26 7.12 -5.75
CA LEU A 134 17.33 8.14 -5.66
C LEU A 134 17.49 8.64 -4.23
N LEU A 135 16.40 8.82 -3.53
CA LEU A 135 16.40 9.31 -2.16
C LEU A 135 16.82 8.23 -1.17
N TYR A 136 16.47 6.97 -1.41
CA TYR A 136 17.04 5.83 -0.66
C TYR A 136 18.56 5.77 -0.81
N LEU A 137 19.09 5.96 -2.03
CA LEU A 137 20.54 6.01 -2.27
C LEU A 137 21.20 7.19 -1.58
N HIS A 138 20.56 8.35 -1.56
CA HIS A 138 21.06 9.55 -0.88
C HIS A 138 20.98 9.43 0.63
N HIS A 139 19.98 8.72 1.16
CA HIS A 139 19.77 8.46 2.60
C HIS A 139 20.86 7.59 3.23
N ARG A 140 21.56 6.79 2.46
CA ARG A 140 22.78 6.13 2.97
C ARG A 140 23.85 7.14 3.38
N GLN A 141 23.69 8.42 3.07
CA GLN A 141 24.65 9.49 3.36
C GLN A 141 24.13 10.62 4.24
N CYS A 142 22.81 10.89 4.37
CA CYS A 142 22.25 12.00 5.19
C CYS A 142 20.77 11.82 5.59
N LEU A 143 20.44 12.22 6.81
CA LEU A 143 19.23 12.18 7.66
C LEU A 143 17.80 12.37 7.05
N PRO A 144 16.73 11.86 7.76
CA PRO A 144 15.43 11.50 7.18
C PRO A 144 14.26 12.50 7.32
N LEU A 145 14.36 13.77 6.99
CA LEU A 145 13.30 14.75 7.33
C LEU A 145 12.55 15.45 6.18
N ALA A 146 12.94 15.27 4.92
CA ALA A 146 12.37 16.08 3.82
C ALA A 146 11.26 15.40 3.00
N PHE A 147 11.03 14.11 3.16
CA PHE A 147 10.38 13.25 2.18
C PHE A 147 8.86 13.37 2.05
N HIS A 148 8.16 13.39 3.18
CA HIS A 148 6.69 13.48 3.21
C HIS A 148 6.14 14.81 2.67
N ARG A 149 6.99 15.87 2.63
CA ARG A 149 6.58 17.20 2.18
C ARG A 149 6.52 17.34 0.66
N ILE A 150 7.41 16.70 -0.08
CA ILE A 150 7.49 16.86 -1.54
C ILE A 150 6.34 16.11 -2.22
N ARG A 151 6.02 14.90 -1.80
CA ARG A 151 4.87 14.15 -2.33
C ARG A 151 3.54 14.87 -2.14
N ARG A 152 3.29 15.49 -0.98
CA ARG A 152 2.07 16.27 -0.73
C ARG A 152 1.92 17.48 -1.65
N PHE A 153 3.03 18.08 -2.09
CA PHE A 153 3.00 19.27 -2.93
C PHE A 153 2.52 18.96 -4.35
N PHE A 154 2.96 17.86 -4.93
CA PHE A 154 2.57 17.47 -6.30
C PHE A 154 1.14 16.92 -6.38
N HIS A 155 0.66 16.22 -5.37
CA HIS A 155 -0.72 15.70 -5.35
C HIS A 155 -1.79 16.73 -5.00
N GLY A 156 -1.45 17.82 -4.33
CA GLY A 156 -2.37 18.95 -4.11
C GLY A 156 -2.86 19.62 -5.40
N SER A 157 -2.14 19.42 -6.51
CA SER A 157 -2.53 19.93 -7.84
C SER A 157 -3.41 18.95 -8.64
N ILE A 158 -3.44 17.68 -8.26
CA ILE A 158 -4.21 16.62 -8.96
C ILE A 158 -5.57 16.40 -8.28
N TYR A 159 -5.76 16.85 -7.04
CA TYR A 159 -7.01 16.75 -6.30
C TYR A 159 -7.59 18.15 -5.98
N PRO A 160 -8.36 18.77 -6.89
CA PRO A 160 -9.14 19.96 -6.54
C PRO A 160 -10.36 19.53 -5.75
N GLY A 161 -10.31 19.53 -4.43
CA GLY A 161 -11.48 19.21 -3.64
C GLY A 161 -11.25 18.83 -2.19
N GLY A 162 -10.28 19.41 -1.53
CA GLY A 162 -10.14 19.34 -0.07
C GLY A 162 -10.31 20.74 0.54
N GLY A 163 -11.50 21.31 0.37
CA GLY A 163 -11.89 22.53 1.08
C GLY A 163 -12.56 22.16 2.40
N PHE A 164 -12.02 22.72 3.49
CA PHE A 164 -12.51 22.86 4.86
C PHE A 164 -12.72 21.62 5.70
#